data_180203f694288518dabd73cacced5e73
#
_entry.id   180203f694288518dabd73cacced5e73
#
_cell.length_a   1.000
_cell.length_b   1.000
_cell.length_c   1.000
_cell.angle_alpha   90.00
_cell.angle_beta   90.00
_cell.angle_gamma   90.00
#
_symmetry.space_group_name_H-M   'P 1'
#
loop_
_entity.id
_entity.type
_entity.pdbx_description
1 polymer ?
#
loop_
_entity_poly.entity_id
_entity_poly.type
_entity_poly.pdbx_seq_one_letter_code
_entity_poly.pdbx_strand_id
1 'polypeptide(L)'
;MRRIIKNTLQRLGYEDILEAEHGVEAWEIMDTKEGIGVLITDWNMPEMNGLDLVKKVRADDRYKEIPIIMVTTEGGKSEVITALKAGVNNYIVKPFTPQVLKEKLEVVLGVND
;
A
#
# COMPACT_ATOMS: atom_id res chain seq x y z
N MET A 1 6.87 -4.95 -11.09
CA MET A 1 6.67 -4.19 -9.85
C MET A 1 6.05 -5.01 -8.73
N ARG A 2 4.89 -5.61 -8.95
CA ARG A 2 4.25 -6.42 -7.91
C ARG A 2 5.10 -7.58 -7.41
N ARG A 3 5.90 -8.17 -8.30
CA ARG A 3 6.78 -9.28 -7.93
C ARG A 3 7.83 -8.87 -6.90
N ILE A 4 8.42 -7.69 -7.07
CA ILE A 4 9.43 -7.18 -6.13
C ILE A 4 8.79 -6.96 -4.76
N ILE A 5 7.61 -6.38 -4.73
CA ILE A 5 6.87 -6.13 -3.50
C ILE A 5 6.52 -7.45 -2.81
N LYS A 6 6.00 -8.39 -3.58
CA LYS A 6 5.63 -9.71 -3.06
C LYS A 6 6.84 -10.43 -2.47
N ASN A 7 7.96 -10.45 -3.20
CA ASN A 7 9.18 -11.11 -2.73
C ASN A 7 9.71 -10.47 -1.44
N THR A 8 9.65 -9.15 -1.36
CA THR A 8 10.10 -8.44 -0.17
C THR A 8 9.23 -8.78 1.03
N LEU A 9 7.91 -8.81 0.85
CA LEU A 9 7.00 -9.19 1.92
C LEU A 9 7.22 -10.63 2.38
N GLN A 10 7.48 -11.55 1.44
CA GLN A 10 7.76 -12.93 1.80
C GLN A 10 9.03 -13.06 2.63
N ARG A 11 10.06 -12.27 2.31
CA ARG A 11 11.30 -12.26 3.10
C ARG A 11 11.08 -11.73 4.51
N LEU A 12 10.08 -10.87 4.69
CA LEU A 12 9.73 -10.33 6.01
C LEU A 12 8.80 -11.27 6.79
N GLY A 13 8.43 -12.40 6.21
CA GLY A 13 7.61 -13.40 6.89
C GLY A 13 6.13 -13.37 6.56
N TYR A 14 5.71 -12.56 5.59
CA TYR A 14 4.31 -12.49 5.18
C TYR A 14 4.06 -13.49 4.06
N GLU A 15 3.23 -14.48 4.34
CA GLU A 15 2.94 -15.56 3.39
C GLU A 15 1.61 -15.38 2.65
N ASP A 16 0.61 -14.82 3.31
CA ASP A 16 -0.71 -14.63 2.72
C ASP A 16 -0.79 -13.30 1.99
N ILE A 17 -0.23 -13.29 0.78
CA ILE A 17 -0.17 -12.07 -0.03
C ILE A 17 -1.22 -12.14 -1.13
N LEU A 18 -2.13 -11.17 -1.12
CA LEU A 18 -3.19 -11.06 -2.12
C LEU A 18 -2.84 -9.95 -3.09
N GLU A 19 -3.12 -10.15 -4.36
CA GLU A 19 -2.79 -9.20 -5.41
C GLU A 19 -4.06 -8.75 -6.13
N ALA A 20 -4.07 -7.48 -6.56
CA ALA A 20 -5.15 -6.91 -7.34
C ALA A 20 -4.57 -6.08 -8.49
N GLU A 21 -5.26 -6.06 -9.62
CA GLU A 21 -4.78 -5.34 -10.80
C GLU A 21 -5.32 -3.91 -10.87
N HIS A 22 -6.39 -3.62 -10.16
CA HIS A 22 -6.97 -2.27 -10.12
C HIS A 22 -7.69 -2.04 -8.80
N GLY A 23 -8.06 -0.78 -8.57
CA GLY A 23 -8.61 -0.38 -7.29
C GLY A 23 -9.92 -1.05 -6.90
N VAL A 24 -10.80 -1.30 -7.86
CA VAL A 24 -12.07 -1.97 -7.58
C VAL A 24 -11.82 -3.40 -7.11
N GLU A 25 -10.94 -4.12 -7.79
CA GLU A 25 -10.59 -5.48 -7.37
C GLU A 25 -9.93 -5.48 -5.99
N ALA A 26 -9.05 -4.52 -5.72
CA ALA A 26 -8.42 -4.40 -4.42
C ALA A 26 -9.46 -4.20 -3.33
N TRP A 27 -10.44 -3.33 -3.56
CA TRP A 27 -11.48 -3.11 -2.57
C TRP A 27 -12.37 -4.35 -2.37
N GLU A 28 -12.69 -5.06 -3.45
CA GLU A 28 -13.46 -6.29 -3.34
C GLU A 28 -12.75 -7.33 -2.47
N ILE A 29 -11.44 -7.45 -2.63
CA ILE A 29 -10.64 -8.35 -1.79
C ILE A 29 -10.70 -7.90 -0.33
N MET A 30 -10.51 -6.63 -0.07
CA MET A 30 -10.54 -6.11 1.29
C MET A 30 -11.91 -6.24 1.93
N ASP A 31 -12.96 -6.08 1.15
CA ASP A 31 -14.33 -6.18 1.66
C ASP A 31 -14.74 -7.63 1.97
N THR A 32 -14.22 -8.59 1.21
CA THR A 32 -14.60 -9.99 1.35
C THR A 32 -13.64 -10.82 2.21
N LYS A 33 -12.39 -10.40 2.32
CA LYS A 33 -11.38 -11.08 3.14
C LYS A 33 -11.23 -10.34 4.45
N GLU A 34 -11.25 -11.06 5.55
CA GLU A 34 -10.99 -10.46 6.84
C GLU A 34 -9.52 -10.61 7.20
N GLY A 35 -9.02 -9.72 8.06
CA GLY A 35 -7.67 -9.84 8.57
C GLY A 35 -6.57 -9.29 7.67
N ILE A 36 -6.93 -8.43 6.70
CA ILE A 36 -5.92 -7.73 5.92
C ILE A 36 -5.15 -6.78 6.85
N GLY A 37 -3.85 -6.97 6.93
CA GLY A 37 -3.02 -6.23 7.87
C GLY A 37 -2.21 -5.09 7.29
N VAL A 38 -2.12 -4.98 5.96
CA VAL A 38 -1.38 -3.92 5.29
C VAL A 38 -1.88 -3.79 3.86
N LEU A 39 -1.91 -2.55 3.37
CA LEU A 39 -2.25 -2.25 1.98
C LEU A 39 -1.06 -1.57 1.31
N ILE A 40 -0.64 -2.11 0.17
CA ILE A 40 0.38 -1.49 -0.67
C ILE A 40 -0.28 -1.21 -2.01
N THR A 41 -0.34 0.05 -2.41
CA THR A 41 -1.07 0.44 -3.61
C THR A 41 -0.30 1.44 -4.45
N ASP A 42 -0.60 1.49 -5.75
CA ASP A 42 -0.14 2.55 -6.63
C ASP A 42 -1.20 3.64 -6.64
N TRP A 43 -0.82 4.85 -7.04
CA TRP A 43 -1.75 5.95 -7.23
C TRP A 43 -2.56 5.77 -8.52
N ASN A 44 -1.84 5.50 -9.62
CA ASN A 44 -2.47 5.40 -10.94
C ASN A 44 -2.91 3.98 -11.22
N MET A 45 -4.19 3.71 -11.01
CA MET A 45 -4.80 2.43 -11.31
C MET A 45 -6.10 2.65 -12.07
N PRO A 46 -6.45 1.76 -13.03
CA PRO A 46 -7.73 1.89 -13.71
C PRO A 46 -8.90 1.66 -12.76
N GLU A 47 -10.04 2.20 -13.12
CA GLU A 47 -11.33 2.09 -12.44
C GLU A 47 -11.42 2.81 -11.10
N MET A 48 -10.50 2.57 -10.18
CA MET A 48 -10.42 3.30 -8.91
C MET A 48 -8.96 3.56 -8.63
N ASN A 49 -8.53 4.82 -8.58
CA ASN A 49 -7.13 5.13 -8.32
C ASN A 49 -6.78 4.85 -6.86
N GLY A 50 -5.46 4.81 -6.59
CA GLY A 50 -4.97 4.47 -5.25
C GLY A 50 -5.41 5.44 -4.17
N LEU A 51 -5.51 6.72 -4.50
CA LEU A 51 -5.95 7.73 -3.54
C LEU A 51 -7.41 7.48 -3.11
N ASP A 52 -8.29 7.19 -4.06
CA ASP A 52 -9.68 6.89 -3.76
C ASP A 52 -9.79 5.59 -2.96
N LEU A 53 -8.97 4.60 -3.28
CA LEU A 53 -8.91 3.36 -2.52
C LEU A 53 -8.52 3.62 -1.07
N VAL A 54 -7.49 4.44 -0.85
CA VAL A 54 -7.04 4.80 0.49
C VAL A 54 -8.16 5.47 1.28
N LYS A 55 -8.87 6.41 0.67
CA LYS A 55 -9.97 7.10 1.32
C LYS A 55 -11.07 6.13 1.72
N LYS A 56 -11.39 5.19 0.84
CA LYS A 56 -12.40 4.17 1.10
C LYS A 56 -12.00 3.25 2.24
N VAL A 57 -10.74 2.83 2.25
CA VAL A 57 -10.19 1.98 3.31
C VAL A 57 -10.23 2.70 4.65
N ARG A 58 -9.83 3.96 4.68
CA ARG A 58 -9.82 4.73 5.93
C ARG A 58 -11.22 5.03 6.47
N ALA A 59 -12.22 5.03 5.60
CA ALA A 59 -13.60 5.23 6.02
C ALA A 59 -14.25 3.95 6.57
N ASP A 60 -13.60 2.81 6.41
CA ASP A 60 -14.12 1.53 6.88
C ASP A 60 -13.52 1.22 8.25
N ASP A 61 -14.39 0.96 9.23
CA ASP A 61 -13.96 0.71 10.62
C ASP A 61 -13.02 -0.47 10.75
N ARG A 62 -13.11 -1.45 9.86
CA ARG A 62 -12.21 -2.62 9.89
C ARG A 62 -10.77 -2.26 9.55
N TYR A 63 -10.58 -1.23 8.74
CA TYR A 63 -9.28 -0.93 8.13
C TYR A 63 -8.78 0.49 8.36
N LYS A 64 -9.47 1.27 9.19
CA LYS A 64 -9.09 2.68 9.36
C LYS A 64 -7.71 2.91 9.96
N GLU A 65 -7.12 1.88 10.56
CA GLU A 65 -5.81 1.99 11.19
C GLU A 65 -4.74 1.08 10.60
N ILE A 66 -5.04 0.29 9.55
CA ILE A 66 -4.00 -0.55 8.96
C ILE A 66 -2.92 0.30 8.29
N PRO A 67 -1.66 -0.18 8.28
CA PRO A 67 -0.61 0.53 7.54
C PRO A 67 -0.92 0.54 6.04
N ILE A 68 -0.74 1.70 5.42
CA ILE A 68 -0.91 1.85 3.98
C ILE A 68 0.36 2.47 3.41
N ILE A 69 0.90 1.85 2.36
CA ILE A 69 2.07 2.35 1.66
C ILE A 69 1.67 2.59 0.20
N MET A 70 1.95 3.78 -0.30
CA MET A 70 1.72 4.09 -1.71
C MET A 70 3.03 4.03 -2.47
N VAL A 71 3.05 3.25 -3.56
CA VAL A 71 4.24 3.06 -4.41
C VAL A 71 3.88 3.54 -5.80
N THR A 72 4.49 4.64 -6.25
CA THR A 72 4.04 5.29 -7.48
C THR A 72 5.15 6.09 -8.13
N THR A 73 4.94 6.45 -9.40
CA THR A 73 5.85 7.37 -10.11
C THR A 73 5.54 8.83 -9.79
N GLU A 74 4.43 9.11 -9.10
CA GLU A 74 4.03 10.48 -8.75
C GLU A 74 4.83 10.98 -7.56
N GLY A 75 5.99 11.58 -7.82
CA GLY A 75 6.92 12.01 -6.77
C GLY A 75 6.87 13.48 -6.42
N GLY A 76 5.90 14.24 -6.92
CA GLY A 76 5.79 15.65 -6.62
C GLY A 76 5.43 15.90 -5.17
N LYS A 77 5.89 17.03 -4.63
CA LYS A 77 5.64 17.37 -3.23
C LYS A 77 4.15 17.46 -2.91
N SER A 78 3.35 18.04 -3.82
CA SER A 78 1.92 18.17 -3.57
C SER A 78 1.21 16.82 -3.58
N GLU A 79 1.65 15.89 -4.43
CA GLU A 79 1.09 14.54 -4.50
C GLU A 79 1.40 13.79 -3.21
N VAL A 80 2.62 13.88 -2.71
CA VAL A 80 3.01 13.23 -1.46
C VAL A 80 2.17 13.76 -0.30
N ILE A 81 2.01 15.08 -0.22
CA ILE A 81 1.21 15.70 0.84
C ILE A 81 -0.25 15.25 0.75
N THR A 82 -0.80 15.21 -0.46
CA THR A 82 -2.18 14.78 -0.67
C THR A 82 -2.38 13.33 -0.19
N ALA A 83 -1.44 12.44 -0.52
CA ALA A 83 -1.51 11.06 -0.10
C ALA A 83 -1.43 10.92 1.42
N LEU A 84 -0.52 11.64 2.05
CA LEU A 84 -0.37 11.59 3.50
C LEU A 84 -1.62 12.11 4.21
N LYS A 85 -2.22 13.16 3.69
CA LYS A 85 -3.48 13.68 4.24
C LYS A 85 -4.64 12.72 4.09
N ALA A 86 -4.61 11.89 3.03
CA ALA A 86 -5.66 10.89 2.83
C ALA A 86 -5.51 9.69 3.77
N GLY A 87 -4.34 9.54 4.40
CA GLY A 87 -4.13 8.47 5.37
C GLY A 87 -3.06 7.46 5.02
N VAL A 88 -2.23 7.74 4.01
CA VAL A 88 -1.09 6.89 3.66
C VAL A 88 -0.01 7.03 4.73
N ASN A 89 0.53 5.92 5.20
CA ASN A 89 1.56 5.91 6.24
C ASN A 89 2.95 6.16 5.69
N ASN A 90 3.22 5.70 4.48
CA ASN A 90 4.51 5.93 3.83
C ASN A 90 4.34 6.00 2.32
N TYR A 91 5.31 6.60 1.66
CA TYR A 91 5.23 6.89 0.22
C TYR A 91 6.57 6.51 -0.41
N ILE A 92 6.51 5.71 -1.47
CA ILE A 92 7.70 5.26 -2.18
C ILE A 92 7.57 5.68 -3.65
N VAL A 93 8.57 6.38 -4.16
CA VAL A 93 8.58 6.84 -5.55
C VAL A 93 9.37 5.86 -6.41
N LYS A 94 8.78 5.44 -7.52
CA LYS A 94 9.44 4.60 -8.51
C LYS A 94 10.39 5.43 -9.38
N PRO A 95 11.53 4.92 -9.78
CA PRO A 95 12.04 3.59 -9.46
C PRO A 95 12.62 3.54 -8.04
N PHE A 96 12.53 2.38 -7.42
CA PHE A 96 13.10 2.16 -6.09
C PHE A 96 13.90 0.85 -6.11
N THR A 97 14.75 0.67 -5.10
CA THR A 97 15.49 -0.58 -4.93
C THR A 97 14.75 -1.48 -3.94
N PRO A 98 14.97 -2.81 -4.01
CA PRO A 98 14.39 -3.70 -3.00
C PRO A 98 14.79 -3.32 -1.58
N GLN A 99 15.99 -2.79 -1.40
CA GLN A 99 16.46 -2.35 -0.08
C GLN A 99 15.62 -1.19 0.47
N VAL A 100 15.33 -0.21 -0.37
CA VAL A 100 14.50 0.94 0.04
C VAL A 100 13.10 0.47 0.41
N LEU A 101 12.53 -0.42 -0.41
CA LEU A 101 11.20 -0.96 -0.13
C LEU A 101 11.19 -1.70 1.21
N LYS A 102 12.20 -2.53 1.45
CA LYS A 102 12.31 -3.27 2.71
C LYS A 102 12.39 -2.33 3.90
N GLU A 103 13.24 -1.31 3.82
CA GLU A 103 13.39 -0.35 4.91
C GLU A 103 12.09 0.36 5.25
N LYS A 104 11.37 0.79 4.23
CA LYS A 104 10.10 1.50 4.44
C LYS A 104 9.01 0.57 4.98
N LEU A 105 8.99 -0.68 4.53
CA LEU A 105 8.06 -1.67 5.06
C LEU A 105 8.34 -1.95 6.53
N GLU A 106 9.62 -2.10 6.91
CA GLU A 106 9.99 -2.35 8.30
C GLU A 106 9.53 -1.22 9.22
N VAL A 107 9.71 0.03 8.77
CA VAL A 107 9.27 1.19 9.55
C VAL A 107 7.75 1.19 9.74
N VAL A 108 7.01 0.97 8.67
CA VAL A 108 5.55 1.02 8.71
C VAL A 108 4.97 -0.15 9.49
N LEU A 109 5.54 -1.33 9.33
CA LEU A 109 5.03 -2.55 9.97
C LEU A 109 5.57 -2.76 11.38
N GLY A 110 6.55 -1.97 11.81
CA GLY A 110 7.09 -2.08 13.15
C GLY A 110 7.93 -3.31 13.40
N VAL A 111 8.49 -3.92 12.35
CA VAL A 111 9.30 -5.14 12.49
C VAL A 111 10.80 -4.84 12.51
N ASN A 112 11.15 -3.61 12.59
CA ASN A 112 12.51 -3.14 12.59
C ASN A 112 13.01 -3.06 14.04
N ASP A 113 14.00 -3.82 14.34
CA ASP A 113 14.60 -3.83 15.68
C ASP A 113 15.98 -3.20 15.67
#